data_4ef96c1f28654c24ab773359c2a0777e
#
_entry.id   4ef96c1f28654c24ab773359c2a0777e
#
_cell.length_a   1.000
_cell.length_b   1.000
_cell.length_c   1.000
_cell.angle_alpha   90.00
_cell.angle_beta   90.00
_cell.angle_gamma   90.00
#
_symmetry.space_group_name_H-M   'P 1'
#
loop_
_entity.id
_entity.type
_entity.pdbx_description
1 polymer ?
#
loop_
_entity_poly.entity_id
_entity_poly.type
_entity_poly.pdbx_seq_one_letter_code
_entity_poly.pdbx_strand_id
1 'polypeptide(L)'
;QPRSRGLGDVYKRQIYNSAYMNLDEVIDVIVKAESEGKNIVRLHTGDPSLYGAIREQIEELAKHGITCEICPGVSSFLAAAAAMNCEYTVPEVAQSVIITRMPGRTPVPDNESIAKLAAHGTSMVIFLSSSHLKELKEELYKGAYTPDTPCAICYKASWKDEKCIKTTLENLDREAEKAGITKTALIMVGEFLGDKYSFSKLYDPEFKTEYRNCLLYTSPSPRD
;
A
#
# COMPACT_ATOMS: atom_id res chain seq x y z
N GLN A 1 8.52 -19.96 -4.65
CA GLN A 1 7.22 -20.24 -4.01
C GLN A 1 7.44 -21.21 -2.86
N PRO A 2 6.84 -20.96 -1.69
CA PRO A 2 6.87 -21.95 -0.62
C PRO A 2 6.14 -23.21 -1.09
N ARG A 3 6.82 -24.34 -1.07
CA ARG A 3 6.22 -25.64 -1.37
C ARG A 3 5.28 -26.01 -0.22
N SER A 4 3.98 -25.89 -0.42
CA SER A 4 3.00 -26.47 0.49
C SER A 4 3.09 -28.01 0.41
N ARG A 5 3.41 -28.65 1.51
CA ARG A 5 3.33 -30.11 1.64
C ARG A 5 1.85 -30.50 1.65
N GLY A 6 1.42 -31.29 0.70
CA GLY A 6 0.06 -31.81 0.61
C GLY A 6 -0.54 -31.69 -0.79
N LEU A 7 0.17 -32.10 -1.82
CA LEU A 7 -0.19 -31.88 -3.23
C LEU A 7 -0.66 -33.17 -3.93
N GLY A 8 -1.60 -33.90 -3.33
CA GLY A 8 -2.30 -34.95 -4.07
C GLY A 8 -3.17 -34.46 -5.23
N ASP A 9 -3.57 -33.17 -5.28
CA ASP A 9 -4.59 -32.63 -6.19
C ASP A 9 -4.19 -31.40 -7.00
N VAL A 10 -2.92 -31.11 -7.18
CA VAL A 10 -2.46 -29.92 -7.96
C VAL A 10 -2.95 -29.94 -9.41
N TYR A 11 -3.18 -31.11 -9.96
CA TYR A 11 -3.64 -31.29 -11.36
C TYR A 11 -5.12 -30.98 -11.61
N LYS A 12 -5.90 -30.71 -10.55
CA LYS A 12 -7.35 -30.44 -10.68
C LYS A 12 -7.72 -28.95 -10.55
N ARG A 13 -6.75 -28.08 -10.25
CA ARG A 13 -7.02 -26.64 -10.10
C ARG A 13 -7.04 -25.96 -11.44
N GLN A 14 -8.12 -25.28 -11.73
CA GLN A 14 -8.22 -24.36 -12.88
C GLN A 14 -7.77 -22.97 -12.44
N ILE A 15 -6.95 -22.32 -13.26
CA ILE A 15 -6.46 -20.97 -13.02
C ILE A 15 -6.87 -20.10 -14.20
N TYR A 16 -7.54 -18.99 -13.89
CA TYR A 16 -7.96 -17.98 -14.85
C TYR A 16 -7.17 -16.69 -14.62
N ASN A 17 -6.75 -16.03 -15.69
CA ASN A 17 -6.07 -14.75 -15.61
C ASN A 17 -7.05 -13.63 -15.95
N SER A 18 -7.58 -12.98 -14.93
CA SER A 18 -8.56 -11.90 -15.08
C SER A 18 -8.03 -10.63 -15.76
N ALA A 19 -6.73 -10.52 -16.01
CA ALA A 19 -6.19 -9.42 -16.81
C ALA A 19 -6.70 -9.42 -18.27
N TYR A 20 -7.23 -10.55 -18.74
CA TYR A 20 -7.81 -10.73 -20.07
C TYR A 20 -9.32 -10.86 -20.05
N MET A 21 -9.96 -10.59 -18.92
CA MET A 21 -11.40 -10.80 -18.70
C MET A 21 -12.06 -9.47 -18.31
N ASN A 22 -13.28 -9.25 -18.79
CA ASN A 22 -14.16 -8.23 -18.28
C ASN A 22 -14.92 -8.71 -17.02
N LEU A 23 -15.74 -7.83 -16.40
CA LEU A 23 -16.46 -8.17 -15.18
C LEU A 23 -17.39 -9.36 -15.37
N ASP A 24 -18.19 -9.35 -16.45
CA ASP A 24 -19.17 -10.40 -16.72
C ASP A 24 -18.49 -11.77 -16.88
N GLU A 25 -17.38 -11.82 -17.63
CA GLU A 25 -16.61 -13.05 -17.79
C GLU A 25 -16.03 -13.58 -16.49
N VAL A 26 -15.61 -12.69 -15.57
CA VAL A 26 -15.14 -13.09 -14.23
C VAL A 26 -16.31 -13.66 -13.42
N ILE A 27 -17.46 -12.99 -13.43
CA ILE A 27 -18.66 -13.44 -12.72
C ILE A 27 -19.15 -14.78 -13.26
N ASP A 28 -19.24 -14.96 -14.57
CA ASP A 28 -19.66 -16.21 -15.22
C ASP A 28 -18.80 -17.40 -14.79
N VAL A 29 -17.48 -17.22 -14.76
CA VAL A 29 -16.55 -18.26 -14.30
C VAL A 29 -16.80 -18.63 -12.85
N ILE A 30 -17.04 -17.63 -11.98
CA ILE A 30 -17.30 -17.85 -10.55
C ILE A 30 -18.64 -18.56 -10.37
N VAL A 31 -19.72 -18.08 -11.00
CA VAL A 31 -21.07 -18.67 -10.91
C VAL A 31 -21.05 -20.12 -11.38
N LYS A 32 -20.37 -20.39 -12.51
CA LYS A 32 -20.24 -21.76 -13.02
C LYS A 32 -19.49 -22.65 -12.01
N ALA A 33 -18.37 -22.19 -11.47
CA ALA A 33 -17.59 -22.95 -10.51
C ALA A 33 -18.39 -23.24 -9.22
N GLU A 34 -19.18 -22.26 -8.76
CA GLU A 34 -20.07 -22.42 -7.60
C GLU A 34 -21.15 -23.48 -7.85
N SER A 35 -21.79 -23.48 -9.03
CA SER A 35 -22.77 -24.49 -9.41
C SER A 35 -22.22 -25.90 -9.48
N GLU A 36 -20.91 -26.04 -9.67
CA GLU A 36 -20.17 -27.31 -9.65
C GLU A 36 -19.67 -27.67 -8.25
N GLY A 37 -20.00 -26.90 -7.21
CA GLY A 37 -19.57 -27.12 -5.82
C GLY A 37 -18.07 -26.95 -5.60
N LYS A 38 -17.41 -26.10 -6.37
CA LYS A 38 -15.95 -25.85 -6.26
C LYS A 38 -15.65 -24.74 -5.27
N ASN A 39 -14.52 -24.87 -4.57
CA ASN A 39 -13.95 -23.78 -3.78
C ASN A 39 -13.30 -22.77 -4.72
N ILE A 40 -13.68 -21.51 -4.60
CA ILE A 40 -13.24 -20.43 -5.46
C ILE A 40 -12.39 -19.46 -4.67
N VAL A 41 -11.23 -19.10 -5.22
CA VAL A 41 -10.33 -18.09 -4.65
C VAL A 41 -10.03 -17.03 -5.70
N ARG A 42 -10.44 -15.79 -5.42
CA ARG A 42 -10.11 -14.63 -6.21
C ARG A 42 -8.86 -13.94 -5.64
N LEU A 43 -7.73 -14.12 -6.31
CA LEU A 43 -6.47 -13.52 -5.87
C LEU A 43 -6.37 -12.05 -6.31
N HIS A 44 -5.91 -11.22 -5.39
CA HIS A 44 -5.54 -9.83 -5.62
C HIS A 44 -4.07 -9.60 -5.26
N THR A 45 -3.47 -8.56 -5.82
CA THR A 45 -2.14 -8.08 -5.42
C THR A 45 -2.30 -7.10 -4.28
N GLY A 46 -1.55 -7.28 -3.20
CA GLY A 46 -1.67 -6.45 -2.01
C GLY A 46 -2.95 -6.72 -1.22
N ASP A 47 -3.63 -5.67 -0.80
CA ASP A 47 -4.92 -5.75 -0.11
C ASP A 47 -6.06 -5.42 -1.10
N PRO A 48 -7.11 -6.22 -1.17
CA PRO A 48 -8.19 -6.01 -2.12
C PRO A 48 -9.02 -4.74 -1.85
N SER A 49 -8.97 -4.18 -0.64
CA SER A 49 -9.71 -2.96 -0.28
C SER A 49 -9.12 -1.68 -0.89
N LEU A 50 -7.85 -1.72 -1.36
CA LEU A 50 -7.20 -0.57 -1.98
C LEU A 50 -7.02 -0.79 -3.49
N TYR A 51 -7.82 -0.06 -4.28
CA TYR A 51 -7.82 -0.11 -5.75
C TYR A 51 -8.06 -1.51 -6.34
N GLY A 52 -8.69 -2.42 -5.57
CA GLY A 52 -8.94 -3.81 -5.96
C GLY A 52 -10.17 -4.02 -6.82
N ALA A 53 -11.03 -3.00 -7.01
CA ALA A 53 -12.32 -3.09 -7.74
C ALA A 53 -13.17 -4.30 -7.29
N ILE A 54 -13.18 -4.57 -5.98
CA ILE A 54 -13.88 -5.75 -5.44
C ILE A 54 -15.37 -5.50 -5.21
N ARG A 55 -15.76 -4.23 -4.99
CA ARG A 55 -17.15 -3.90 -4.64
C ARG A 55 -18.12 -4.34 -5.73
N GLU A 56 -17.83 -4.00 -6.97
CA GLU A 56 -18.67 -4.39 -8.13
C GLU A 56 -18.75 -5.92 -8.29
N GLN A 57 -17.66 -6.64 -8.06
CA GLN A 57 -17.64 -8.10 -8.10
C GLN A 57 -18.54 -8.70 -7.01
N ILE A 58 -18.45 -8.19 -5.78
CA ILE A 58 -19.26 -8.65 -4.64
C ILE A 58 -20.76 -8.37 -4.90
N GLU A 59 -21.10 -7.17 -5.40
CA GLU A 59 -22.47 -6.80 -5.70
C GLU A 59 -23.08 -7.68 -6.82
N GLU A 60 -22.31 -7.97 -7.87
CA GLU A 60 -22.78 -8.86 -8.95
C GLU A 60 -22.93 -10.31 -8.45
N LEU A 61 -21.98 -10.85 -7.70
CA LEU A 61 -22.08 -12.19 -7.13
C LEU A 61 -23.25 -12.35 -6.16
N ALA A 62 -23.57 -11.30 -5.39
CA ALA A 62 -24.71 -11.30 -4.49
C ALA A 62 -26.05 -11.48 -5.24
N LYS A 63 -26.19 -10.99 -6.49
CA LYS A 63 -27.37 -11.20 -7.33
C LYS A 63 -27.56 -12.68 -7.68
N HIS A 64 -26.49 -13.46 -7.68
CA HIS A 64 -26.50 -14.91 -7.87
C HIS A 64 -26.58 -15.71 -6.56
N GLY A 65 -26.77 -15.03 -5.41
CA GLY A 65 -26.84 -15.67 -4.09
C GLY A 65 -25.46 -16.14 -3.57
N ILE A 66 -24.37 -15.68 -4.16
CA ILE A 66 -22.99 -16.04 -3.77
C ILE A 66 -22.47 -15.01 -2.77
N THR A 67 -22.06 -15.48 -1.59
CA THR A 67 -21.40 -14.67 -0.56
C THR A 67 -19.90 -14.78 -0.68
N CYS A 68 -19.22 -13.63 -0.47
CA CYS A 68 -17.76 -13.54 -0.53
C CYS A 68 -17.19 -13.27 0.87
N GLU A 69 -16.12 -13.95 1.21
CA GLU A 69 -15.28 -13.64 2.36
C GLU A 69 -14.03 -12.90 1.88
N ILE A 70 -13.70 -11.79 2.54
CA ILE A 70 -12.51 -10.99 2.22
C ILE A 70 -11.40 -11.33 3.20
N CYS A 71 -10.31 -11.87 2.68
CA CYS A 71 -9.09 -12.06 3.45
C CYS A 71 -8.22 -10.80 3.31
N PRO A 72 -7.86 -10.12 4.40
CA PRO A 72 -6.98 -8.96 4.34
C PRO A 72 -5.58 -9.33 3.84
N GLY A 73 -4.98 -8.42 3.10
CA GLY A 73 -3.64 -8.56 2.56
C GLY A 73 -2.70 -7.44 3.01
N VAL A 74 -1.44 -7.51 2.61
CA VAL A 74 -0.48 -6.44 2.83
C VAL A 74 -0.41 -5.58 1.58
N SER A 75 -0.94 -4.36 1.67
CA SER A 75 -0.90 -3.42 0.55
C SER A 75 0.54 -3.00 0.24
N SER A 76 0.82 -2.70 -1.03
CA SER A 76 2.14 -2.33 -1.50
C SER A 76 2.74 -1.11 -0.80
N PHE A 77 1.93 -0.20 -0.24
CA PHE A 77 2.47 0.93 0.51
C PHE A 77 3.11 0.49 1.83
N LEU A 78 2.58 -0.53 2.49
CA LEU A 78 3.19 -1.11 3.69
C LEU A 78 4.46 -1.89 3.33
N ALA A 79 4.44 -2.61 2.21
CA ALA A 79 5.64 -3.28 1.70
C ALA A 79 6.75 -2.29 1.34
N ALA A 80 6.39 -1.13 0.74
CA ALA A 80 7.34 -0.07 0.43
C ALA A 80 7.96 0.55 1.70
N ALA A 81 7.15 0.80 2.74
CA ALA A 81 7.65 1.28 4.03
C ALA A 81 8.64 0.28 4.66
N ALA A 82 8.31 -1.01 4.62
CA ALA A 82 9.19 -2.06 5.10
C ALA A 82 10.52 -2.12 4.31
N ALA A 83 10.46 -2.04 2.98
CA ALA A 83 11.64 -2.03 2.12
C ALA A 83 12.54 -0.80 2.35
N MET A 84 11.94 0.33 2.78
CA MET A 84 12.66 1.57 3.08
C MET A 84 13.06 1.70 4.56
N ASN A 85 12.67 0.75 5.42
CA ASN A 85 12.82 0.84 6.88
C ASN A 85 12.29 2.16 7.45
N CYS A 86 11.13 2.60 7.01
CA CYS A 86 10.52 3.86 7.44
C CYS A 86 9.13 3.67 8.03
N GLU A 87 8.72 4.63 8.85
CA GLU A 87 7.39 4.76 9.42
C GLU A 87 6.71 6.00 8.84
N TYR A 88 5.45 5.88 8.41
CA TYR A 88 4.70 7.01 7.88
C TYR A 88 4.28 8.02 8.92
N THR A 89 4.06 7.57 10.16
CA THR A 89 3.46 8.34 11.26
C THR A 89 4.50 8.74 12.31
N VAL A 90 5.45 9.55 11.87
CA VAL A 90 6.58 9.98 12.70
C VAL A 90 6.15 11.13 13.64
N PRO A 91 6.41 11.05 14.95
CA PRO A 91 6.07 12.11 15.90
C PRO A 91 6.58 13.49 15.48
N GLU A 92 5.74 14.51 15.60
CA GLU A 92 6.01 15.92 15.26
C GLU A 92 6.31 16.18 13.77
N VAL A 93 6.31 15.13 12.93
CA VAL A 93 6.53 15.23 11.48
C VAL A 93 5.22 15.01 10.72
N ALA A 94 4.59 13.86 10.92
CA ALA A 94 3.31 13.54 10.31
C ALA A 94 2.58 12.48 11.14
N GLN A 95 1.29 12.65 11.38
CA GLN A 95 0.43 11.70 12.09
C GLN A 95 -0.70 11.18 11.19
N SER A 96 -0.65 11.53 9.91
CA SER A 96 -1.63 11.13 8.90
C SER A 96 -0.92 10.60 7.67
N VAL A 97 -1.58 9.68 6.98
CA VAL A 97 -1.13 9.14 5.69
C VAL A 97 -2.23 9.33 4.67
N ILE A 98 -1.95 10.08 3.62
CA ILE A 98 -2.85 10.24 2.49
C ILE A 98 -2.47 9.23 1.41
N ILE A 99 -3.38 8.31 1.13
CA ILE A 99 -3.25 7.33 0.07
C ILE A 99 -4.10 7.80 -1.10
N THR A 100 -3.48 8.06 -2.25
CA THR A 100 -4.16 8.60 -3.42
C THR A 100 -3.51 8.16 -4.73
N ARG A 101 -4.01 8.70 -5.85
CA ARG A 101 -3.45 8.52 -7.19
C ARG A 101 -3.67 9.75 -8.05
N MET A 102 -2.91 9.90 -9.10
CA MET A 102 -3.22 10.86 -10.17
C MET A 102 -4.48 10.43 -10.95
N PRO A 103 -5.24 11.38 -11.50
CA PRO A 103 -6.21 11.04 -12.54
C PRO A 103 -5.48 10.40 -13.72
N GLY A 104 -6.09 9.38 -14.29
CA GLY A 104 -5.56 8.65 -15.43
C GLY A 104 -6.71 8.27 -16.38
N ARG A 105 -6.80 7.02 -16.77
CA ARG A 105 -7.94 6.52 -17.58
C ARG A 105 -9.27 6.66 -16.85
N THR A 106 -9.26 6.66 -15.54
CA THR A 106 -10.43 6.91 -14.68
C THR A 106 -10.24 8.22 -13.92
N PRO A 107 -11.29 9.03 -13.76
CA PRO A 107 -11.22 10.31 -13.06
C PRO A 107 -10.94 10.11 -11.56
N VAL A 108 -10.52 11.18 -10.91
CA VAL A 108 -10.46 11.34 -9.47
C VAL A 108 -11.40 12.50 -9.12
N PRO A 109 -12.16 12.45 -8.02
CA PRO A 109 -13.01 13.56 -7.60
C PRO A 109 -12.20 14.87 -7.47
N ASP A 110 -12.78 16.00 -7.86
CA ASP A 110 -12.10 17.30 -7.87
C ASP A 110 -11.61 17.74 -6.48
N ASN A 111 -12.30 17.33 -5.42
CA ASN A 111 -11.89 17.59 -4.04
C ASN A 111 -10.71 16.72 -3.58
N GLU A 112 -10.36 15.68 -4.31
CA GLU A 112 -9.25 14.76 -4.06
C GLU A 112 -8.09 14.95 -5.05
N SER A 113 -8.02 16.10 -5.73
CA SER A 113 -6.88 16.41 -6.58
C SER A 113 -5.58 16.43 -5.77
N ILE A 114 -4.47 16.01 -6.38
CA ILE A 114 -3.16 15.98 -5.71
C ILE A 114 -2.85 17.34 -5.08
N ALA A 115 -3.09 18.44 -5.79
CA ALA A 115 -2.84 19.79 -5.27
C ALA A 115 -3.59 20.09 -3.95
N LYS A 116 -4.86 19.69 -3.86
CA LYS A 116 -5.66 19.88 -2.64
C LYS A 116 -5.18 18.99 -1.50
N LEU A 117 -4.89 17.74 -1.77
CA LEU A 117 -4.38 16.80 -0.77
C LEU A 117 -2.96 17.18 -0.32
N ALA A 118 -2.14 17.68 -1.21
CA ALA A 118 -0.78 18.16 -0.94
C ALA A 118 -0.75 19.37 0.00
N ALA A 119 -1.84 20.14 0.10
CA ALA A 119 -1.94 21.28 1.01
C ALA A 119 -1.80 20.87 2.51
N HIS A 120 -2.05 19.60 2.83
CA HIS A 120 -1.90 19.10 4.20
C HIS A 120 -0.44 18.90 4.64
N GLY A 121 0.52 18.77 3.71
CA GLY A 121 1.94 18.62 4.03
C GLY A 121 2.30 17.37 4.85
N THR A 122 1.44 16.36 4.85
CA THR A 122 1.61 15.12 5.61
C THR A 122 2.30 14.02 4.80
N SER A 123 2.37 12.81 5.32
CA SER A 123 2.88 11.66 4.54
C SER A 123 1.92 11.33 3.41
N MET A 124 2.41 11.31 2.18
CA MET A 124 1.61 10.91 1.01
C MET A 124 2.15 9.66 0.35
N VAL A 125 1.22 8.81 -0.09
CA VAL A 125 1.49 7.59 -0.85
C VAL A 125 0.66 7.63 -2.12
N ILE A 126 1.34 7.62 -3.27
CA ILE A 126 0.70 7.87 -4.56
C ILE A 126 0.83 6.64 -5.43
N PHE A 127 -0.32 6.00 -5.68
CA PHE A 127 -0.46 4.80 -6.49
C PHE A 127 -0.63 5.13 -7.98
N LEU A 128 -0.35 4.16 -8.85
CA LEU A 128 -0.71 4.17 -10.28
C LEU A 128 -0.23 5.41 -11.05
N SER A 129 0.80 6.11 -10.58
CA SER A 129 1.20 7.43 -11.09
C SER A 129 2.65 7.49 -11.60
N SER A 130 3.34 6.36 -11.65
CA SER A 130 4.76 6.31 -12.04
C SER A 130 5.05 6.71 -13.49
N SER A 131 4.04 6.77 -14.36
CA SER A 131 4.15 7.28 -15.74
C SER A 131 3.91 8.78 -15.86
N HIS A 132 3.52 9.47 -14.79
CA HIS A 132 3.11 10.89 -14.78
C HIS A 132 3.89 11.69 -13.73
N LEU A 133 5.20 11.40 -13.55
CA LEU A 133 5.99 11.97 -12.45
C LEU A 133 6.21 13.47 -12.61
N LYS A 134 6.30 14.00 -13.83
CA LYS A 134 6.46 15.44 -14.08
C LYS A 134 5.20 16.20 -13.68
N GLU A 135 4.06 15.74 -14.14
CA GLU A 135 2.76 16.32 -13.79
C GLU A 135 2.48 16.17 -12.28
N LEU A 136 2.86 15.03 -11.69
CA LEU A 136 2.74 14.81 -10.25
C LEU A 136 3.53 15.84 -9.45
N LYS A 137 4.77 16.11 -9.83
CA LYS A 137 5.59 17.12 -9.16
C LYS A 137 4.93 18.49 -9.19
N GLU A 138 4.45 18.92 -10.37
CA GLU A 138 3.76 20.20 -10.53
C GLU A 138 2.53 20.31 -9.62
N GLU A 139 1.75 19.23 -9.50
CA GLU A 139 0.59 19.20 -8.61
C GLU A 139 1.00 19.26 -7.12
N LEU A 140 2.06 18.56 -6.73
CA LEU A 140 2.57 18.56 -5.37
C LEU A 140 3.11 19.94 -4.95
N TYR A 141 3.77 20.67 -5.88
CA TYR A 141 4.27 22.03 -5.64
C TYR A 141 3.16 23.07 -5.45
N LYS A 142 1.94 22.81 -5.89
CA LYS A 142 0.79 23.67 -5.59
C LYS A 142 0.31 23.57 -4.14
N GLY A 143 0.78 22.57 -3.41
CA GLY A 143 0.49 22.34 -1.99
C GLY A 143 1.64 22.77 -1.08
N ALA A 144 1.91 21.97 -0.05
CA ALA A 144 2.91 22.28 0.97
C ALA A 144 4.31 21.71 0.67
N TYR A 145 4.49 20.98 -0.42
CA TYR A 145 5.77 20.36 -0.74
C TYR A 145 6.67 21.28 -1.57
N THR A 146 7.97 21.14 -1.34
CA THR A 146 9.02 21.93 -1.97
C THR A 146 9.94 21.06 -2.83
N PRO A 147 10.79 21.61 -3.68
CA PRO A 147 11.79 20.85 -4.44
C PRO A 147 12.65 19.93 -3.57
N ASP A 148 12.97 20.36 -2.34
CA ASP A 148 13.82 19.62 -1.40
C ASP A 148 13.05 18.58 -0.57
N THR A 149 11.72 18.55 -0.66
CA THR A 149 10.91 17.57 0.08
C THR A 149 11.39 16.15 -0.20
N PRO A 150 11.71 15.37 0.85
CA PRO A 150 12.11 13.98 0.69
C PRO A 150 11.02 13.16 0.01
N CYS A 151 11.42 12.32 -0.93
CA CYS A 151 10.53 11.37 -1.57
C CYS A 151 11.25 10.06 -1.89
N ALA A 152 10.48 9.04 -2.18
CA ALA A 152 10.99 7.76 -2.63
C ALA A 152 10.11 7.17 -3.73
N ILE A 153 10.72 6.40 -4.60
CA ILE A 153 10.03 5.57 -5.57
C ILE A 153 10.40 4.11 -5.33
N CYS A 154 9.40 3.30 -4.98
CA CYS A 154 9.57 1.88 -4.72
C CYS A 154 8.96 1.06 -5.86
N TYR A 155 9.82 0.49 -6.69
CA TYR A 155 9.46 -0.41 -7.77
C TYR A 155 9.35 -1.82 -7.25
N LYS A 156 8.20 -2.46 -7.48
CA LYS A 156 7.95 -3.85 -7.15
C LYS A 156 8.34 -4.25 -5.73
N ALA A 157 7.95 -3.47 -4.71
CA ALA A 157 8.20 -3.81 -3.32
C ALA A 157 7.81 -5.28 -3.02
N SER A 158 8.67 -6.00 -2.31
CA SER A 158 8.59 -7.43 -2.01
C SER A 158 8.86 -8.43 -3.16
N TRP A 159 9.15 -7.97 -4.35
CA TRP A 159 9.52 -8.84 -5.48
C TRP A 159 11.03 -9.04 -5.53
N LYS A 160 11.49 -10.06 -6.28
CA LYS A 160 12.93 -10.36 -6.43
C LYS A 160 13.74 -9.23 -7.08
N ASP A 161 13.10 -8.45 -7.94
CA ASP A 161 13.67 -7.31 -8.66
C ASP A 161 13.25 -5.97 -8.05
N GLU A 162 12.92 -5.96 -6.75
CA GLU A 162 12.63 -4.76 -5.97
C GLU A 162 13.74 -3.71 -6.09
N LYS A 163 13.32 -2.46 -6.28
CA LYS A 163 14.21 -1.29 -6.22
C LYS A 163 13.50 -0.16 -5.51
N CYS A 164 14.06 0.32 -4.40
CA CYS A 164 13.59 1.53 -3.73
C CYS A 164 14.68 2.60 -3.80
N ILE A 165 14.32 3.78 -4.28
CA ILE A 165 15.22 4.92 -4.50
C ILE A 165 14.69 6.08 -3.66
N LYS A 166 15.50 6.54 -2.69
CA LYS A 166 15.26 7.75 -1.92
C LYS A 166 15.88 8.93 -2.66
N THR A 167 15.14 10.01 -2.79
CA THR A 167 15.55 11.21 -3.52
C THR A 167 14.80 12.45 -2.99
N THR A 168 14.91 13.57 -3.67
CA THR A 168 14.07 14.76 -3.44
C THR A 168 12.99 14.86 -4.51
N LEU A 169 11.94 15.62 -4.22
CA LEU A 169 10.84 15.82 -5.15
C LEU A 169 11.30 16.43 -6.48
N GLU A 170 12.30 17.33 -6.45
CA GLU A 170 12.89 17.89 -7.65
C GLU A 170 13.49 16.83 -8.59
N ASN A 171 14.11 15.81 -8.01
CA ASN A 171 14.86 14.81 -8.75
C ASN A 171 14.07 13.54 -9.08
N LEU A 172 12.82 13.44 -8.61
CA LEU A 172 12.02 12.21 -8.65
C LEU A 172 11.90 11.61 -10.05
N ASP A 173 11.53 12.40 -11.05
CA ASP A 173 11.36 11.95 -12.44
C ASP A 173 12.69 11.52 -13.07
N ARG A 174 13.76 12.27 -12.81
CA ARG A 174 15.11 11.95 -13.30
C ARG A 174 15.65 10.65 -12.73
N GLU A 175 15.47 10.41 -11.44
CA GLU A 175 15.92 9.18 -10.79
C GLU A 175 15.08 7.98 -11.24
N ALA A 176 13.79 8.14 -11.46
CA ALA A 176 12.94 7.11 -12.04
C ALA A 176 13.37 6.74 -13.47
N GLU A 177 13.68 7.74 -14.30
CA GLU A 177 14.16 7.55 -15.68
C GLU A 177 15.49 6.81 -15.71
N LYS A 178 16.47 7.22 -14.90
CA LYS A 178 17.77 6.52 -14.77
C LYS A 178 17.62 5.06 -14.35
N ALA A 179 16.64 4.76 -13.49
CA ALA A 179 16.36 3.41 -13.03
C ALA A 179 15.51 2.57 -13.99
N GLY A 180 14.98 3.18 -15.07
CA GLY A 180 14.09 2.55 -16.02
C GLY A 180 12.70 2.26 -15.45
N ILE A 181 12.25 3.02 -14.45
CA ILE A 181 10.97 2.80 -13.76
C ILE A 181 9.88 3.61 -14.46
N THR A 182 8.95 2.93 -15.12
CA THR A 182 7.82 3.54 -15.84
C THR A 182 6.46 3.06 -15.35
N LYS A 183 6.42 1.94 -14.63
CA LYS A 183 5.19 1.32 -14.11
C LYS A 183 5.48 0.47 -12.87
N THR A 184 4.45 0.00 -12.20
CA THR A 184 4.55 -0.94 -11.05
C THR A 184 5.41 -0.36 -9.91
N ALA A 185 5.34 0.95 -9.72
CA ALA A 185 6.03 1.63 -8.65
C ALA A 185 5.08 2.48 -7.82
N LEU A 186 5.41 2.60 -6.55
CA LEU A 186 4.75 3.45 -5.59
C LEU A 186 5.61 4.68 -5.33
N ILE A 187 4.99 5.85 -5.24
CA ILE A 187 5.66 7.08 -4.90
C ILE A 187 5.29 7.46 -3.46
N MET A 188 6.30 7.77 -2.66
CA MET A 188 6.18 8.19 -1.28
C MET A 188 6.73 9.61 -1.18
N VAL A 189 6.00 10.53 -0.54
CA VAL A 189 6.37 11.94 -0.43
C VAL A 189 6.12 12.44 0.98
N GLY A 190 7.09 13.13 1.57
CA GLY A 190 6.95 13.80 2.86
C GLY A 190 8.18 13.68 3.75
N GLU A 191 8.19 14.50 4.79
CA GLU A 191 9.28 14.63 5.74
C GLU A 191 9.54 13.35 6.57
N PHE A 192 8.60 12.41 6.62
CA PHE A 192 8.81 11.09 7.26
C PHE A 192 9.97 10.27 6.62
N LEU A 193 10.34 10.62 5.39
CA LEU A 193 11.53 10.06 4.71
C LEU A 193 12.82 10.84 5.03
N GLY A 194 12.71 11.99 5.71
CA GLY A 194 13.83 12.81 6.11
C GLY A 194 14.56 12.25 7.33
N ASP A 195 15.56 12.98 7.78
CA ASP A 195 16.39 12.59 8.93
C ASP A 195 16.00 13.34 10.22
N LYS A 196 15.09 14.33 10.12
CA LYS A 196 14.61 15.13 11.23
C LYS A 196 13.37 14.51 11.82
N TYR A 197 13.45 14.02 13.04
CA TYR A 197 12.30 13.48 13.76
C TYR A 197 12.50 13.64 15.28
N SER A 198 11.40 13.63 16.02
CA SER A 198 11.40 13.58 17.47
C SER A 198 11.11 12.16 17.94
N PHE A 199 11.70 11.79 19.07
CA PHE A 199 11.40 10.51 19.69
C PHE A 199 9.96 10.47 20.19
N SER A 200 9.32 9.33 20.04
CA SER A 200 8.00 9.12 20.61
C SER A 200 8.03 9.22 22.14
N LYS A 201 7.15 10.03 22.71
CA LYS A 201 6.96 10.09 24.16
C LYS A 201 6.57 8.72 24.77
N LEU A 202 6.06 7.82 23.95
CA LEU A 202 5.73 6.45 24.37
C LEU A 202 6.94 5.71 24.98
N TYR A 203 8.15 6.01 24.51
CA TYR A 203 9.39 5.41 25.02
C TYR A 203 10.11 6.27 26.07
N ASP A 204 9.58 7.46 26.39
CA ASP A 204 10.08 8.30 27.46
C ASP A 204 10.00 7.54 28.81
N PRO A 205 11.09 7.47 29.59
CA PRO A 205 11.08 6.81 30.90
C PRO A 205 10.05 7.36 31.88
N GLU A 206 9.72 8.64 31.76
CA GLU A 206 8.71 9.31 32.61
C GLU A 206 7.26 9.12 32.08
N PHE A 207 7.08 8.62 30.86
CA PHE A 207 5.78 8.41 30.28
C PHE A 207 5.10 7.18 30.91
N LYS A 208 4.08 7.44 31.72
CA LYS A 208 3.30 6.42 32.42
C LYS A 208 2.30 5.79 31.44
N THR A 209 2.31 4.49 31.36
CA THR A 209 1.30 3.69 30.64
C THR A 209 0.63 2.74 31.63
N GLU A 210 -0.50 2.17 31.25
CA GLU A 210 -1.19 1.15 32.01
C GLU A 210 -0.27 -0.03 32.39
N TYR A 211 0.70 -0.37 31.54
CA TYR A 211 1.65 -1.46 31.74
C TYR A 211 2.94 -1.04 32.43
N ARG A 212 3.38 0.21 32.31
CA ARG A 212 4.63 0.70 32.92
C ARG A 212 4.52 1.12 34.37
N ASN A 213 3.34 1.21 34.92
CA ASN A 213 3.12 1.44 36.34
C ASN A 213 3.26 0.16 37.19
N CYS A 214 3.50 -0.98 36.58
CA CYS A 214 3.67 -2.22 37.30
C CYS A 214 5.13 -2.36 37.79
N LEU A 215 5.42 -1.75 38.92
CA LEU A 215 6.68 -1.90 39.69
C LEU A 215 6.91 -3.33 40.19
N LEU A 216 6.01 -4.26 39.86
CA LEU A 216 6.07 -5.65 40.31
C LEU A 216 7.20 -6.47 39.65
N TYR A 217 7.85 -5.96 38.61
CA TYR A 217 8.96 -6.65 37.93
C TYR A 217 10.36 -6.25 38.41
N THR A 218 10.46 -5.35 39.38
CA THR A 218 11.73 -4.98 40.00
C THR A 218 11.97 -5.64 41.34
N SER A 219 11.11 -6.57 41.77
CA SER A 219 11.42 -7.41 42.92
C SER A 219 12.51 -8.40 42.55
N PRO A 220 13.59 -8.50 43.33
CA PRO A 220 14.60 -9.53 43.11
C PRO A 220 13.93 -10.92 43.14
N SER A 221 14.44 -11.78 42.25
CA SER A 221 13.98 -13.18 42.22
C SER A 221 14.08 -13.80 43.59
N PRO A 222 13.08 -14.58 44.07
CA PRO A 222 13.15 -15.29 45.38
C PRO A 222 14.25 -16.36 45.41
N ARG A 223 15.24 -16.31 44.56
CA ARG A 223 16.32 -17.27 44.44
C ARG A 223 17.70 -16.74 44.74
N ASP A 224 17.81 -15.54 45.32
CA ASP A 224 19.07 -15.02 45.84
C ASP A 224 19.10 -15.14 47.37
#